data_38e2d49a2149e3ee4c46f7e3546aff4b
#
_entry.id   38e2d49a2149e3ee4c46f7e3546aff4b
#
_cell.length_a   1.000
_cell.length_b   1.000
_cell.length_c   1.000
_cell.angle_alpha   90.00
_cell.angle_beta   90.00
_cell.angle_gamma   90.00
#
_symmetry.space_group_name_H-M   'P 1'
#
loop_
_entity.id
_entity.type
_entity.pdbx_description
1 polymer ?
#
loop_
_entity_poly.entity_id
_entity_poly.type
_entity_poly.pdbx_seq_one_letter_code
_entity_poly.pdbx_strand_id
1 'polypeptide(L)'
;MAVLYPAVKAIGEGLGDKLFYLTAKTITRTVAEQAFSILEEKGLAFRSITLTAKEKICFCEETECNPDACPYAKGHFDRVNDAVYDMLEKQKKLTRESIERQAEDFHVCPFELSLDLSEWADGVICDYNYVFDPTAHLKRFFADNVSGDYLFLI
;
A
#
# COMPACT_ATOMS: atom_id res chain seq x y z
N MET A 1 7.48 16.64 6.84
CA MET A 1 7.39 16.39 8.30
C MET A 1 6.41 17.32 9.00
N ALA A 2 6.39 18.60 8.70
CA ALA A 2 5.50 19.57 9.36
C ALA A 2 4.00 19.25 9.18
N VAL A 3 3.61 18.62 8.08
CA VAL A 3 2.23 18.21 7.81
C VAL A 3 2.00 16.74 8.21
N LEU A 4 3.00 15.89 8.00
CA LEU A 4 2.87 14.46 8.26
C LEU A 4 2.72 14.11 9.75
N TYR A 5 3.53 14.72 10.61
CA TYR A 5 3.48 14.42 12.04
C TYR A 5 2.12 14.74 12.68
N PRO A 6 1.50 15.92 12.46
CA PRO A 6 0.16 16.18 12.97
C PRO A 6 -0.91 15.22 12.41
N ALA A 7 -0.80 14.83 11.15
CA ALA A 7 -1.74 13.89 10.53
C ALA A 7 -1.64 12.49 11.17
N VAL A 8 -0.42 11.99 11.37
CA VAL A 8 -0.17 10.71 12.03
C VAL A 8 -0.70 10.74 13.47
N LYS A 9 -0.46 11.84 14.18
CA LYS A 9 -0.97 12.03 15.53
C LYS A 9 -2.50 12.00 15.57
N ALA A 10 -3.16 12.64 14.61
CA ALA A 10 -4.62 12.64 14.51
C ALA A 10 -5.17 11.21 14.32
N ILE A 11 -4.54 10.40 13.48
CA ILE A 11 -4.90 8.99 13.31
C ILE A 11 -4.75 8.22 14.63
N GLY A 12 -3.65 8.44 15.34
CA GLY A 12 -3.40 7.82 16.65
C GLY A 12 -4.41 8.22 17.73
N GLU A 13 -5.00 9.40 17.61
CA GLU A 13 -6.03 9.91 18.53
C GLU A 13 -7.46 9.51 18.11
N GLY A 14 -7.61 8.73 17.03
CA GLY A 14 -8.91 8.26 16.57
C GLY A 14 -9.71 9.27 15.76
N LEU A 15 -9.07 10.33 15.27
CA LEU A 15 -9.72 11.36 14.46
C LEU A 15 -9.86 10.97 12.98
N GLY A 16 -9.33 9.82 12.60
CA GLY A 16 -9.44 9.24 11.27
C GLY A 16 -9.00 7.79 11.28
N ASP A 17 -9.42 7.03 10.28
CA ASP A 17 -9.13 5.60 10.17
C ASP A 17 -7.84 5.33 9.40
N LYS A 18 -7.53 6.16 8.42
CA LYS A 18 -6.41 5.94 7.50
C LYS A 18 -5.93 7.25 6.89
N LEU A 19 -4.63 7.32 6.65
CA LEU A 19 -3.98 8.45 6.00
C LEU A 19 -3.58 8.07 4.57
N PHE A 20 -3.94 8.91 3.60
CA PHE A 20 -3.48 8.79 2.21
C PHE A 20 -2.54 9.93 1.89
N TYR A 21 -1.28 9.59 1.59
CA TYR A 21 -0.26 10.55 1.15
C TYR A 21 -0.15 10.47 -0.37
N LEU A 22 -0.64 11.49 -1.06
CA LEU A 22 -0.75 11.49 -2.51
C LEU A 22 0.47 12.13 -3.17
N THR A 23 1.03 11.43 -4.15
CA THR A 23 2.23 11.86 -4.87
C THR A 23 2.04 11.78 -6.37
N ALA A 24 2.68 12.69 -7.11
CA ALA A 24 2.71 12.64 -8.57
C ALA A 24 4.09 12.21 -9.08
N LYS A 25 5.12 12.21 -8.24
CA LYS A 25 6.52 11.96 -8.62
C LYS A 25 7.20 10.98 -7.67
N THR A 26 8.12 10.20 -8.20
CA THR A 26 8.93 9.25 -7.43
C THR A 26 9.73 9.93 -6.30
N ILE A 27 10.27 11.13 -6.54
CA ILE A 27 11.02 11.88 -5.51
C ILE A 27 10.14 12.19 -4.30
N THR A 28 8.90 12.64 -4.52
CA THR A 28 7.95 12.95 -3.45
C THR A 28 7.61 11.68 -2.65
N ARG A 29 7.48 10.57 -3.34
CA ARG A 29 7.26 9.25 -2.71
C ARG A 29 8.43 8.89 -1.78
N THR A 30 9.67 9.04 -2.25
CA THR A 30 10.87 8.76 -1.46
C THR A 30 10.94 9.65 -0.20
N VAL A 31 10.61 10.92 -0.34
CA VAL A 31 10.57 11.86 0.80
C VAL A 31 9.53 11.41 1.83
N ALA A 32 8.34 10.98 1.39
CA ALA A 32 7.31 10.46 2.30
C ALA A 32 7.78 9.20 3.02
N GLU A 33 8.41 8.26 2.32
CA GLU A 33 8.94 7.04 2.92
C GLU A 33 10.02 7.34 3.96
N GLN A 34 10.92 8.29 3.68
CA GLN A 34 11.95 8.73 4.62
C GLN A 34 11.34 9.36 5.87
N ALA A 35 10.31 10.17 5.72
CA ALA A 35 9.61 10.80 6.83
C ALA A 35 8.97 9.74 7.76
N PHE A 36 8.31 8.73 7.20
CA PHE A 36 7.77 7.62 7.98
C PHE A 36 8.87 6.82 8.67
N SER A 37 10.01 6.61 8.01
CA SER A 37 11.16 5.92 8.62
C SER A 37 11.68 6.68 9.85
N ILE A 38 11.79 7.98 9.78
CA ILE A 38 12.23 8.82 10.90
C ILE A 38 11.28 8.69 12.10
N LEU A 39 9.97 8.69 11.83
CA LEU A 39 8.96 8.52 12.88
C LEU A 39 9.01 7.13 13.50
N GLU A 40 9.21 6.09 12.67
CA GLU A 40 9.34 4.71 13.15
C GLU A 40 10.58 4.54 14.04
N GLU A 41 11.73 5.09 13.64
CA GLU A 41 12.96 5.08 14.44
C GLU A 41 12.79 5.73 15.80
N LYS A 42 11.87 6.67 15.93
CA LYS A 42 11.53 7.35 17.19
C LYS A 42 10.44 6.62 17.98
N GLY A 43 10.10 5.40 17.59
CA GLY A 43 9.17 4.55 18.33
C GLY A 43 7.72 4.63 17.89
N LEU A 44 7.42 5.23 16.74
CA LEU A 44 6.06 5.29 16.22
C LEU A 44 5.59 3.90 15.75
N ALA A 45 4.49 3.44 16.31
CA ALA A 45 3.83 2.20 15.91
C ALA A 45 2.79 2.48 14.82
N PHE A 46 3.24 2.87 13.65
CA PHE A 46 2.39 3.26 12.51
C PHE A 46 2.81 2.45 11.28
N ARG A 47 1.86 1.71 10.72
CA ARG A 47 2.13 0.89 9.53
C ARG A 47 1.87 1.70 8.28
N SER A 48 2.88 1.86 7.43
CA SER A 48 2.78 2.54 6.15
C SER A 48 3.05 1.61 4.98
N ILE A 49 2.39 1.83 3.87
CA ILE A 49 2.59 1.09 2.63
C ILE A 49 2.74 2.06 1.45
N THR A 50 3.64 1.72 0.53
CA THR A 50 3.79 2.43 -0.75
C THR A 50 3.20 1.57 -1.86
N LEU A 51 2.16 2.08 -2.53
CA LEU A 51 1.57 1.42 -3.68
C LEU A 51 2.32 1.80 -4.96
N THR A 52 2.66 0.79 -5.75
CA THR A 52 3.34 0.94 -7.04
C THR A 52 2.38 0.55 -8.16
N ALA A 53 2.42 1.27 -9.27
CA ALA A 53 1.58 0.98 -10.44
C ALA A 53 1.80 -0.46 -10.92
N LYS A 54 0.72 -1.08 -11.37
CA LYS A 54 0.71 -2.48 -11.79
C LYS A 54 1.80 -2.80 -12.81
N GLU A 55 1.94 -1.95 -13.82
CA GLU A 55 2.92 -2.12 -14.89
C GLU A 55 4.37 -2.08 -14.39
N LYS A 56 4.61 -1.43 -13.27
CA LYS A 56 5.95 -1.28 -12.69
C LYS A 56 6.33 -2.38 -11.72
N ILE A 57 5.36 -2.98 -11.05
CA ILE A 57 5.61 -3.99 -10.02
C ILE A 57 5.36 -5.43 -10.53
N CYS A 58 4.65 -5.59 -11.63
CA CYS A 58 4.36 -6.90 -12.22
C CYS A 58 5.64 -7.65 -12.58
N PHE A 59 5.72 -8.94 -12.24
CA PHE A 59 6.87 -9.79 -12.55
C PHE A 59 6.86 -10.31 -13.99
N CYS A 60 5.73 -10.19 -14.69
CA CYS A 60 5.58 -10.65 -16.07
C CYS A 60 5.92 -9.56 -17.07
N GLU A 61 6.49 -9.90 -18.21
CA GLU A 61 6.78 -8.95 -19.28
C GLU A 61 5.49 -8.33 -19.82
N GLU A 62 4.44 -9.14 -19.96
CA GLU A 62 3.11 -8.67 -20.32
C GLU A 62 2.15 -8.82 -19.15
N THR A 63 1.39 -7.76 -18.88
CA THR A 63 0.44 -7.75 -17.77
C THR A 63 -0.88 -8.41 -18.17
N GLU A 64 -0.88 -9.73 -18.22
CA GLU A 64 -2.08 -10.54 -18.43
C GLU A 64 -2.46 -11.24 -17.12
N CYS A 65 -3.48 -10.71 -16.45
CA CYS A 65 -3.85 -11.12 -15.09
C CYS A 65 -4.87 -12.25 -15.06
N ASN A 66 -4.51 -13.41 -15.63
CA ASN A 66 -5.34 -14.60 -15.60
C ASN A 66 -4.50 -15.84 -15.26
N PRO A 67 -5.11 -16.91 -14.72
CA PRO A 67 -4.36 -18.11 -14.31
C PRO A 67 -3.63 -18.85 -15.43
N ASP A 68 -4.03 -18.66 -16.68
CA ASP A 68 -3.40 -19.33 -17.82
C ASP A 68 -2.14 -18.60 -18.26
N ALA A 69 -2.15 -17.26 -18.22
CA ALA A 69 -1.04 -16.43 -18.69
C ALA A 69 -0.06 -16.04 -17.57
N CYS A 70 -0.53 -15.92 -16.34
CA CYS A 70 0.29 -15.46 -15.21
C CYS A 70 0.44 -16.56 -14.15
N PRO A 71 1.67 -17.06 -13.89
CA PRO A 71 1.88 -18.07 -12.87
C PRO A 71 1.61 -17.57 -11.45
N TYR A 72 1.71 -16.27 -11.22
CA TYR A 72 1.41 -15.66 -9.93
C TYR A 72 -0.09 -15.47 -9.69
N ALA A 73 -0.89 -15.37 -10.74
CA ALA A 73 -2.35 -15.33 -10.64
C ALA A 73 -2.92 -16.73 -10.33
N LYS A 74 -2.28 -17.77 -10.83
CA LYS A 74 -2.71 -19.15 -10.56
C LYS A 74 -2.48 -19.53 -9.11
N GLY A 75 -3.56 -19.79 -8.38
CA GLY A 75 -3.51 -20.13 -6.97
C GLY A 75 -3.19 -18.96 -6.04
N HIS A 76 -3.26 -17.72 -6.54
CA HIS A 76 -3.00 -16.52 -5.75
C HIS A 76 -3.86 -16.47 -4.49
N PHE A 77 -5.16 -16.71 -4.61
CA PHE A 77 -6.09 -16.64 -3.49
C PHE A 77 -5.86 -17.70 -2.42
N ASP A 78 -5.21 -18.81 -2.78
CA ASP A 78 -4.86 -19.86 -1.82
C ASP A 78 -3.66 -19.49 -0.96
N ARG A 79 -2.80 -18.57 -1.42
CA ARG A 79 -1.52 -18.21 -0.80
C ARG A 79 -1.45 -16.80 -0.24
N VAL A 80 -2.30 -15.89 -0.72
CA VAL A 80 -2.19 -14.47 -0.39
C VAL A 80 -2.41 -14.17 1.10
N ASN A 81 -3.31 -14.87 1.74
CA ASN A 81 -3.60 -14.63 3.17
C ASN A 81 -2.39 -14.94 4.04
N ASP A 82 -1.68 -16.03 3.76
CA ASP A 82 -0.46 -16.38 4.49
C ASP A 82 0.65 -15.35 4.24
N ALA A 83 0.78 -14.86 3.00
CA ALA A 83 1.73 -13.80 2.66
C ALA A 83 1.43 -12.50 3.39
N VAL A 84 0.17 -12.10 3.45
CA VAL A 84 -0.27 -10.90 4.18
C VAL A 84 0.04 -11.04 5.68
N TYR A 85 -0.37 -12.13 6.28
CA TYR A 85 -0.17 -12.37 7.71
C TYR A 85 1.32 -12.35 8.09
N ASP A 86 2.14 -13.08 7.35
CA ASP A 86 3.59 -13.14 7.58
C ASP A 86 4.24 -11.76 7.50
N MET A 87 3.87 -10.97 6.50
CA MET A 87 4.44 -9.64 6.31
C MET A 87 4.01 -8.65 7.40
N LEU A 88 2.74 -8.70 7.81
CA LEU A 88 2.23 -7.84 8.87
C LEU A 88 2.89 -8.11 10.22
N GLU A 89 3.31 -9.33 10.48
CA GLU A 89 4.07 -9.67 11.69
C GLU A 89 5.50 -9.16 11.67
N LYS A 90 6.14 -9.13 10.48
CA LYS A 90 7.57 -8.83 10.35
C LYS A 90 7.89 -7.36 10.17
N GLN A 91 7.01 -6.58 9.52
CA GLN A 91 7.34 -5.23 9.06
C GLN A 91 6.21 -4.24 9.31
N LYS A 92 6.59 -2.99 9.63
CA LYS A 92 5.66 -1.85 9.73
C LYS A 92 5.73 -0.93 8.53
N LYS A 93 6.88 -0.86 7.86
CA LYS A 93 7.06 -0.09 6.64
C LYS A 93 7.09 -1.03 5.44
N LEU A 94 6.02 -0.99 4.63
CA LEU A 94 5.82 -1.88 3.50
C LEU A 94 6.21 -1.14 2.22
N THR A 95 7.46 -1.34 1.78
CA THR A 95 8.01 -0.71 0.58
C THR A 95 7.82 -1.62 -0.64
N ARG A 96 8.05 -1.06 -1.84
CA ARG A 96 8.02 -1.84 -3.08
C ARG A 96 8.94 -3.06 -3.00
N GLU A 97 10.16 -2.87 -2.53
CA GLU A 97 11.17 -3.92 -2.45
C GLU A 97 10.76 -5.04 -1.49
N SER A 98 10.21 -4.68 -0.34
CA SER A 98 9.75 -5.66 0.64
C SER A 98 8.52 -6.44 0.14
N ILE A 99 7.62 -5.78 -0.57
CA ILE A 99 6.43 -6.41 -1.17
C ILE A 99 6.85 -7.37 -2.29
N GLU A 100 7.77 -6.96 -3.16
CA GLU A 100 8.28 -7.82 -4.24
C GLU A 100 8.94 -9.08 -3.68
N ARG A 101 9.77 -8.94 -2.64
CA ARG A 101 10.42 -10.07 -1.98
C ARG A 101 9.40 -11.04 -1.37
N GLN A 102 8.42 -10.51 -0.68
CA GLN A 102 7.37 -11.32 -0.07
C GLN A 102 6.52 -12.04 -1.13
N ALA A 103 6.22 -11.35 -2.23
CA ALA A 103 5.46 -11.93 -3.33
C ALA A 103 6.22 -13.07 -4.02
N GLU A 104 7.54 -12.96 -4.16
CA GLU A 104 8.39 -14.05 -4.69
C GLU A 104 8.40 -15.23 -3.73
N ASP A 105 8.60 -15.00 -2.43
CA ASP A 105 8.68 -16.05 -1.42
C ASP A 105 7.39 -16.87 -1.32
N PHE A 106 6.23 -16.22 -1.45
CA PHE A 106 4.93 -16.86 -1.37
C PHE A 106 4.31 -17.19 -2.73
N HIS A 107 4.97 -16.81 -3.81
CA HIS A 107 4.51 -17.00 -5.19
C HIS A 107 3.11 -16.43 -5.43
N VAL A 108 2.94 -15.16 -5.10
CA VAL A 108 1.70 -14.38 -5.28
C VAL A 108 1.96 -13.16 -6.15
N CYS A 109 0.89 -12.56 -6.68
CA CYS A 109 0.99 -11.32 -7.45
C CYS A 109 1.40 -10.15 -6.53
N PRO A 110 2.51 -9.44 -6.80
CA PRO A 110 2.96 -8.35 -5.94
C PRO A 110 1.98 -7.17 -5.92
N PHE A 111 1.30 -6.88 -7.02
CA PHE A 111 0.32 -5.81 -7.09
C PHE A 111 -0.89 -6.11 -6.20
N GLU A 112 -1.50 -7.29 -6.36
CA GLU A 112 -2.65 -7.69 -5.56
C GLU A 112 -2.29 -7.84 -4.08
N LEU A 113 -1.09 -8.35 -3.78
CA LEU A 113 -0.58 -8.40 -2.41
C LEU A 113 -0.52 -7.00 -1.79
N SER A 114 -0.02 -6.01 -2.54
CA SER A 114 0.05 -4.64 -2.05
C SER A 114 -1.33 -4.05 -1.75
N LEU A 115 -2.32 -4.34 -2.59
CA LEU A 115 -3.70 -3.89 -2.35
C LEU A 115 -4.31 -4.52 -1.09
N ASP A 116 -4.08 -5.81 -0.88
CA ASP A 116 -4.56 -6.49 0.33
C ASP A 116 -3.87 -5.95 1.59
N LEU A 117 -2.57 -5.73 1.53
CA LEU A 117 -1.80 -5.14 2.62
C LEU A 117 -2.26 -3.71 2.95
N SER A 118 -2.71 -2.95 1.96
CA SER A 118 -3.15 -1.58 2.16
C SER A 118 -4.37 -1.47 3.09
N GLU A 119 -5.19 -2.50 3.15
CA GLU A 119 -6.34 -2.55 4.06
C GLU A 119 -5.91 -2.58 5.54
N TRP A 120 -4.73 -3.11 5.82
CA TRP A 120 -4.17 -3.25 7.17
C TRP A 120 -3.19 -2.12 7.52
N ALA A 121 -2.89 -1.24 6.57
CA ALA A 121 -1.99 -0.12 6.80
C ALA A 121 -2.72 1.08 7.39
N ASP A 122 -2.04 1.83 8.24
CA ASP A 122 -2.53 3.08 8.80
C ASP A 122 -2.32 4.25 7.84
N GLY A 123 -1.30 4.16 7.00
CA GLY A 123 -0.99 5.15 5.98
C GLY A 123 -0.66 4.51 4.63
N VAL A 124 -1.16 5.12 3.56
CA VAL A 124 -0.94 4.67 2.18
C VAL A 124 -0.29 5.79 1.39
N ILE A 125 0.90 5.53 0.85
CA ILE A 125 1.59 6.42 -0.08
C ILE A 125 1.25 5.94 -1.48
N CYS A 126 0.61 6.76 -2.29
CA CYS A 126 0.18 6.36 -3.63
C CYS A 126 0.07 7.55 -4.57
N ASP A 127 -0.07 7.25 -5.86
CA ASP A 127 -0.32 8.26 -6.89
C ASP A 127 -1.73 8.84 -6.74
N TYR A 128 -1.91 10.10 -7.18
CA TYR A 128 -3.22 10.77 -7.18
C TYR A 128 -4.30 9.97 -7.89
N ASN A 129 -3.96 9.21 -8.91
CA ASN A 129 -4.91 8.43 -9.69
C ASN A 129 -5.66 7.39 -8.84
N TYR A 130 -5.03 6.87 -7.81
CA TYR A 130 -5.67 5.89 -6.92
C TYR A 130 -6.81 6.48 -6.08
N VAL A 131 -6.93 7.79 -6.02
CA VAL A 131 -8.01 8.48 -5.30
C VAL A 131 -8.97 9.17 -6.28
N PHE A 132 -8.44 9.88 -7.27
CA PHE A 132 -9.22 10.80 -8.10
C PHE A 132 -9.61 10.27 -9.48
N ASP A 133 -8.92 9.27 -10.02
CA ASP A 133 -9.26 8.73 -11.34
C ASP A 133 -10.54 7.88 -11.26
N PRO A 134 -11.55 8.15 -12.10
CA PRO A 134 -12.80 7.39 -12.07
C PRO A 134 -12.67 5.89 -12.32
N THR A 135 -11.62 5.47 -13.05
CA THR A 135 -11.40 4.05 -13.38
C THR A 135 -10.32 3.40 -12.55
N ALA A 136 -9.27 4.14 -12.17
CA ALA A 136 -8.12 3.63 -11.43
C ALA A 136 -8.23 3.75 -9.91
N HIS A 137 -9.23 4.48 -9.38
CA HIS A 137 -9.34 4.68 -7.94
C HIS A 137 -9.52 3.37 -7.17
N LEU A 138 -9.04 3.35 -5.93
CA LEU A 138 -9.09 2.18 -5.06
C LEU A 138 -10.53 1.92 -4.58
N LYS A 139 -11.24 1.04 -5.26
CA LYS A 139 -12.64 0.70 -4.93
C LYS A 139 -12.79 0.13 -3.52
N ARG A 140 -11.75 -0.49 -2.99
CA ARG A 140 -11.73 -1.01 -1.62
C ARG A 140 -12.06 0.06 -0.58
N PHE A 141 -11.67 1.32 -0.85
CA PHE A 141 -11.83 2.45 0.08
C PHE A 141 -12.84 3.49 -0.40
N PHE A 142 -13.00 3.64 -1.71
CA PHE A 142 -13.72 4.78 -2.31
C PHE A 142 -14.96 4.39 -3.11
N ALA A 143 -15.36 3.12 -3.12
CA ALA A 143 -16.62 2.72 -3.72
C ALA A 143 -17.80 3.29 -2.93
N ASP A 144 -18.92 3.57 -3.59
CA ASP A 144 -20.10 4.22 -3.00
C ASP A 144 -20.67 3.46 -1.79
N ASN A 145 -20.47 2.15 -1.73
CA ASN A 145 -20.94 1.29 -0.63
C ASN A 145 -19.90 1.08 0.48
N VAL A 146 -18.75 1.75 0.40
CA VAL A 146 -17.68 1.67 1.41
C VAL A 146 -17.55 3.03 2.08
N SER A 147 -17.49 3.05 3.40
CA SER A 147 -17.32 4.27 4.19
C SER A 147 -16.11 4.18 5.10
N GLY A 148 -15.47 5.31 5.35
CA GLY A 148 -14.34 5.44 6.25
C GLY A 148 -13.94 6.90 6.40
N ASP A 149 -13.30 7.22 7.53
CA ASP A 149 -12.80 8.56 7.81
C ASP A 149 -11.31 8.62 7.42
N TYR A 150 -11.04 9.20 6.25
CA TYR A 150 -9.69 9.25 5.69
C TYR A 150 -9.13 10.67 5.71
N LEU A 151 -7.83 10.78 6.01
CA LEU A 151 -7.07 12.02 5.88
C LEU A 151 -6.24 11.96 4.60
N PHE A 152 -6.27 13.04 3.83
CA PHE A 152 -5.54 13.15 2.56
C PHE A 152 -4.48 14.24 2.67
N LEU A 153 -3.22 13.90 2.43
CA LEU A 153 -2.12 14.84 2.27
C LEU A 153 -1.77 14.95 0.78
N ILE A 154 -1.86 16.15 0.28
CA ILE A 154 -1.67 16.45 -1.14
C ILE A 154 -0.41 17.28 -1.37
#